data_33852914960e527f764b68aa46e2ca6b
#
_entry.id   33852914960e527f764b68aa46e2ca6b
#
_cell.length_a   1.000
_cell.length_b   1.000
_cell.length_c   1.000
_cell.angle_alpha   90.00
_cell.angle_beta   90.00
_cell.angle_gamma   90.00
#
_symmetry.space_group_name_H-M   'P 1'
#
loop_
_entity.id
_entity.type
_entity.pdbx_description
1 polymer ?
#
loop_
_entity_poly.entity_id
_entity_poly.type
_entity_poly.pdbx_seq_one_letter_code
_entity_poly.pdbx_strand_id
1 'polypeptide(L)'
;MLFRSALPCATQNEINKESAEALVKNGCTVVCEGANMPSTPEAIEVYLSNGVLYGPAKAANAGGVATSGLEMSQNSERLSWSFEEVDAKLKGIMEGIFHASYDASVAAGSEGNLMVGANCAGFLKVATAMMAQGITY
;
A
#
# COMPACT_ATOMS: atom_id res chain seq x y z
N MET A 1 18.33 21.32 -0.91
CA MET A 1 18.18 20.03 -0.22
C MET A 1 17.36 19.14 -1.12
N LEU A 2 17.88 17.99 -1.53
CA LEU A 2 17.17 17.09 -2.43
C LEU A 2 16.46 16.03 -1.57
N PHE A 3 15.13 16.05 -1.55
CA PHE A 3 14.34 15.00 -0.94
C PHE A 3 14.20 13.84 -1.94
N ARG A 4 14.69 12.67 -1.60
CA ARG A 4 14.59 11.47 -2.46
C ARG A 4 13.31 10.68 -2.26
N SER A 5 12.68 10.84 -1.11
CA SER A 5 11.46 10.12 -0.75
C SER A 5 10.41 11.09 -0.22
N ALA A 6 9.16 10.88 -0.57
CA ALA A 6 8.00 11.57 -0.02
C ALA A 6 7.05 10.56 0.63
N LEU A 7 6.65 10.84 1.85
CA LEU A 7 5.74 10.00 2.64
C LEU A 7 4.52 10.85 3.05
N PRO A 8 3.54 11.04 2.17
CA PRO A 8 2.33 11.79 2.50
C PRO A 8 1.51 11.02 3.54
N CYS A 9 1.34 11.60 4.71
CA CYS A 9 0.73 10.98 5.88
C CYS A 9 -0.34 11.83 6.56
N ALA A 10 -0.74 12.96 5.95
CA ALA A 10 -1.64 13.90 6.62
C ALA A 10 -3.11 13.69 6.24
N THR A 11 -3.49 13.95 4.99
CA THR A 11 -4.90 13.96 4.61
C THR A 11 -5.12 13.57 3.16
N GLN A 12 -6.38 13.30 2.84
CA GLN A 12 -6.82 12.98 1.49
C GLN A 12 -6.58 14.15 0.53
N ASN A 13 -6.10 13.84 -0.68
CA ASN A 13 -5.85 14.81 -1.76
C ASN A 13 -4.89 15.97 -1.39
N GLU A 14 -3.96 15.72 -0.46
CA GLU A 14 -2.96 16.73 -0.08
C GLU A 14 -1.90 16.97 -1.17
N ILE A 15 -1.71 16.01 -2.08
CA ILE A 15 -0.80 16.14 -3.22
C ILE A 15 -1.59 16.14 -4.52
N ASN A 16 -1.64 17.30 -5.16
CA ASN A 16 -2.21 17.49 -6.48
C ASN A 16 -1.13 17.32 -7.56
N LYS A 17 -1.52 17.45 -8.84
CA LYS A 17 -0.63 17.33 -9.99
C LYS A 17 0.60 18.24 -9.90
N GLU A 18 0.38 19.52 -9.57
CA GLU A 18 1.46 20.54 -9.51
C GLU A 18 2.48 20.18 -8.42
N SER A 19 2.01 19.72 -7.27
CA SER A 19 2.86 19.26 -6.16
C SER A 19 3.67 18.02 -6.57
N ALA A 20 3.06 17.08 -7.28
CA ALA A 20 3.74 15.89 -7.79
C ALA A 20 4.82 16.24 -8.82
N GLU A 21 4.53 17.15 -9.76
CA GLU A 21 5.52 17.67 -10.72
C GLU A 21 6.70 18.36 -10.02
N ALA A 22 6.43 19.10 -8.95
CA ALA A 22 7.48 19.74 -8.14
C ALA A 22 8.34 18.68 -7.42
N LEU A 23 7.76 17.62 -6.88
CA LEU A 23 8.49 16.50 -6.25
C LEU A 23 9.43 15.83 -7.27
N VAL A 24 8.92 15.48 -8.45
CA VAL A 24 9.71 14.89 -9.53
C VAL A 24 10.85 15.80 -9.97
N LYS A 25 10.56 17.08 -10.21
CA LYS A 25 11.56 18.09 -10.59
C LYS A 25 12.66 18.22 -9.54
N ASN A 26 12.33 18.05 -8.27
CA ASN A 26 13.30 18.10 -7.15
C ASN A 26 14.02 16.76 -6.91
N GLY A 27 13.86 15.76 -7.79
CA GLY A 27 14.61 14.51 -7.73
C GLY A 27 14.02 13.48 -6.75
N CYS A 28 12.73 13.55 -6.45
CA CYS A 28 12.03 12.52 -5.70
C CYS A 28 11.97 11.24 -6.52
N THR A 29 12.42 10.13 -5.95
CA THR A 29 12.47 8.82 -6.60
C THR A 29 11.48 7.81 -6.01
N VAL A 30 10.94 8.10 -4.85
CA VAL A 30 10.01 7.22 -4.13
C VAL A 30 8.89 8.06 -3.51
N VAL A 31 7.65 7.65 -3.74
CA VAL A 31 6.48 8.15 -3.01
C VAL A 31 5.75 6.97 -2.40
N CYS A 32 5.54 6.98 -1.08
CA CYS A 32 4.85 5.91 -0.37
C CYS A 32 3.79 6.49 0.56
N GLU A 33 2.54 6.15 0.32
CA GLU A 33 1.39 6.81 0.93
C GLU A 33 1.02 6.21 2.29
N GLY A 34 1.22 6.99 3.36
CA GLY A 34 0.79 6.63 4.70
C GLY A 34 -0.64 7.08 5.04
N ALA A 35 -1.08 8.19 4.44
CA ALA A 35 -2.46 8.65 4.59
C ALA A 35 -3.43 7.88 3.69
N ASN A 36 -4.72 8.14 3.84
CA ASN A 36 -5.76 7.55 3.02
C ASN A 36 -5.99 8.40 1.76
N MET A 37 -5.62 7.89 0.58
CA MET A 37 -5.69 8.58 -0.72
C MET A 37 -5.07 10.00 -0.73
N PRO A 38 -3.81 10.17 -0.31
CA PRO A 38 -3.22 11.52 -0.20
C PRO A 38 -2.92 12.15 -1.55
N SER A 39 -2.64 11.35 -2.59
CA SER A 39 -2.38 11.86 -3.94
C SER A 39 -3.63 11.76 -4.81
N THR A 40 -3.87 12.80 -5.61
CA THR A 40 -4.92 12.78 -6.63
C THR A 40 -4.55 11.83 -7.78
N PRO A 41 -5.53 11.33 -8.57
CA PRO A 41 -5.24 10.47 -9.73
C PRO A 41 -4.21 11.09 -10.69
N GLU A 42 -4.29 12.39 -10.93
CA GLU A 42 -3.38 13.12 -11.81
C GLU A 42 -1.96 13.17 -11.23
N ALA A 43 -1.82 13.26 -9.90
CA ALA A 43 -0.53 13.19 -9.23
C ALA A 43 0.11 11.80 -9.36
N ILE A 44 -0.68 10.74 -9.22
CA ILE A 44 -0.23 9.36 -9.39
C ILE A 44 0.26 9.12 -10.82
N GLU A 45 -0.45 9.64 -11.82
CA GLU A 45 -0.02 9.57 -13.23
C GLU A 45 1.34 10.25 -13.45
N VAL A 46 1.59 11.38 -12.79
CA VAL A 46 2.90 12.06 -12.83
C VAL A 46 3.98 11.16 -12.25
N TYR A 47 3.76 10.48 -11.14
CA TYR A 47 4.75 9.56 -10.56
C TYR A 47 5.07 8.41 -11.51
N LEU A 48 4.06 7.72 -11.99
CA LEU A 48 4.22 6.54 -12.85
C LEU A 48 4.89 6.90 -14.20
N SER A 49 4.50 8.01 -14.81
CA SER A 49 5.08 8.45 -16.09
C SER A 49 6.53 8.93 -16.00
N ASN A 50 6.99 9.30 -14.79
CA ASN A 50 8.38 9.72 -14.55
C ASN A 50 9.24 8.65 -13.86
N GLY A 51 8.77 7.41 -13.75
CA GLY A 51 9.54 6.30 -13.17
C GLY A 51 9.77 6.42 -11.67
N VAL A 52 8.95 7.17 -10.95
CA VAL A 52 8.98 7.25 -9.50
C VAL A 52 8.39 5.96 -8.94
N LEU A 53 9.07 5.33 -8.00
CA LEU A 53 8.57 4.16 -7.28
C LEU A 53 7.38 4.61 -6.40
N TYR A 54 6.22 4.07 -6.68
CA TYR A 54 4.99 4.47 -6.02
C TYR A 54 4.39 3.35 -5.18
N GLY A 55 4.30 3.56 -3.88
CA GLY A 55 3.60 2.69 -2.92
C GLY A 55 2.19 3.22 -2.65
N PRO A 56 1.15 2.60 -3.24
CA PRO A 56 -0.22 3.08 -3.11
C PRO A 56 -0.76 2.95 -1.69
N ALA A 57 -1.60 3.88 -1.27
CA ALA A 57 -2.17 3.97 0.08
C ALA A 57 -2.74 2.62 0.56
N LYS A 58 -3.56 1.96 -0.25
CA LYS A 58 -4.21 0.69 0.11
C LYS A 58 -3.25 -0.45 0.50
N ALA A 59 -1.98 -0.39 0.06
CA ALA A 59 -0.95 -1.34 0.45
C ALA A 59 -0.02 -0.73 1.50
N ALA A 60 0.46 0.48 1.28
CA ALA A 60 1.45 1.12 2.12
C ALA A 60 0.94 1.49 3.52
N ASN A 61 -0.33 1.90 3.66
CA ASN A 61 -0.91 2.26 4.95
C ASN A 61 -1.58 1.09 5.70
N ALA A 62 -1.54 -0.10 5.14
CA ALA A 62 -2.19 -1.29 5.73
C ALA A 62 -1.61 -1.69 7.10
N GLY A 63 -0.44 -1.18 7.47
CA GLY A 63 0.17 -1.40 8.77
C GLY A 63 -0.71 -0.95 9.95
N GLY A 64 -1.45 0.15 9.79
CA GLY A 64 -2.37 0.64 10.82
C GLY A 64 -3.49 -0.37 11.12
N VAL A 65 -4.19 -0.83 10.10
CA VAL A 65 -5.26 -1.82 10.26
C VAL A 65 -4.72 -3.20 10.64
N ALA A 66 -3.52 -3.57 10.18
CA ALA A 66 -2.86 -4.81 10.57
C ALA A 66 -2.58 -4.82 12.09
N THR A 67 -2.07 -3.72 12.64
CA THR A 67 -1.82 -3.57 14.07
C THR A 67 -3.12 -3.67 14.87
N SER A 68 -4.20 -3.06 14.41
CA SER A 68 -5.52 -3.21 15.03
C SER A 68 -6.01 -4.67 15.02
N GLY A 69 -5.77 -5.39 13.92
CA GLY A 69 -6.07 -6.82 13.83
C GLY A 69 -5.25 -7.68 14.80
N LEU A 70 -3.97 -7.36 14.97
CA LEU A 70 -3.11 -7.99 15.97
C LEU A 70 -3.60 -7.71 17.40
N GLU A 71 -3.99 -6.47 17.70
CA GLU A 71 -4.58 -6.10 18.99
C GLU A 71 -5.86 -6.89 19.29
N MET A 72 -6.77 -6.99 18.33
CA MET A 72 -7.98 -7.79 18.47
C MET A 72 -7.69 -9.27 18.74
N SER A 73 -6.69 -9.83 18.05
CA SER A 73 -6.26 -11.21 18.25
C SER A 73 -5.69 -11.43 19.64
N GLN A 74 -4.78 -10.55 20.09
CA GLN A 74 -4.19 -10.59 21.42
C GLN A 74 -5.27 -10.48 22.52
N ASN A 75 -6.24 -9.58 22.34
CA ASN A 75 -7.33 -9.41 23.29
C ASN A 75 -8.23 -10.67 23.35
N SER A 76 -8.49 -11.29 22.22
CA SER A 76 -9.29 -12.53 22.15
C SER A 76 -8.61 -13.71 22.82
N GLU A 77 -7.29 -13.79 22.68
CA GLU A 77 -6.46 -14.82 23.33
C GLU A 77 -6.26 -14.55 24.84
N ARG A 78 -6.57 -13.32 25.30
CA ARG A 78 -6.33 -12.85 26.67
C ARG A 78 -4.85 -12.91 27.07
N LEU A 79 -3.97 -12.68 26.10
CA LEU A 79 -2.51 -12.65 26.27
C LEU A 79 -1.99 -11.24 26.04
N SER A 80 -0.76 -11.00 26.47
CA SER A 80 -0.03 -9.79 26.15
C SER A 80 1.24 -10.17 25.42
N TRP A 81 1.40 -9.67 24.20
CA TRP A 81 2.61 -9.84 23.42
C TRP A 81 3.59 -8.71 23.74
N SER A 82 4.88 -9.00 23.62
CA SER A 82 5.91 -7.97 23.74
C SER A 82 5.88 -7.02 22.53
N PHE A 83 6.53 -5.87 22.68
CA PHE A 83 6.70 -4.94 21.56
C PHE A 83 7.40 -5.61 20.35
N GLU A 84 8.44 -6.38 20.63
CA GLU A 84 9.24 -7.07 19.62
C GLU A 84 8.41 -8.13 18.86
N GLU A 85 7.52 -8.83 19.56
CA GLU A 85 6.61 -9.80 18.93
C GLU A 85 5.62 -9.12 18.00
N VAL A 86 5.03 -8.00 18.42
CA VAL A 86 4.07 -7.23 17.60
C VAL A 86 4.79 -6.63 16.39
N ASP A 87 5.97 -6.04 16.59
CA ASP A 87 6.77 -5.44 15.52
C ASP A 87 7.19 -6.49 14.47
N ALA A 88 7.64 -7.67 14.91
CA ALA A 88 8.00 -8.76 14.00
C ALA A 88 6.80 -9.26 13.19
N LYS A 89 5.62 -9.39 13.82
CA LYS A 89 4.37 -9.76 13.12
C LYS A 89 3.97 -8.70 12.10
N LEU A 90 4.00 -7.43 12.49
CA LEU A 90 3.69 -6.31 11.60
C LEU A 90 4.64 -6.25 10.40
N LYS A 91 5.94 -6.39 10.63
CA LYS A 91 6.94 -6.45 9.58
C LYS A 91 6.64 -7.57 8.57
N GLY A 92 6.38 -8.78 9.06
CA GLY A 92 6.04 -9.92 8.20
C GLY A 92 4.75 -9.69 7.39
N ILE A 93 3.75 -9.03 7.97
CA ILE A 93 2.53 -8.65 7.26
C ILE A 93 2.84 -7.66 6.13
N MET A 94 3.62 -6.61 6.41
CA MET A 94 3.95 -5.60 5.41
C MET A 94 4.82 -6.13 4.29
N GLU A 95 5.80 -6.99 4.58
CA GLU A 95 6.59 -7.72 3.58
C GLU A 95 5.69 -8.61 2.71
N GLY A 96 4.75 -9.33 3.31
CA GLY A 96 3.76 -10.15 2.58
C GLY A 96 2.87 -9.32 1.66
N ILE A 97 2.43 -8.14 2.09
CA ILE A 97 1.63 -7.22 1.26
C ILE A 97 2.44 -6.71 0.08
N PHE A 98 3.72 -6.36 0.30
CA PHE A 98 4.60 -5.94 -0.78
C PHE A 98 4.78 -7.04 -1.82
N HIS A 99 5.14 -8.25 -1.41
CA HIS A 99 5.33 -9.39 -2.32
C HIS A 99 4.04 -9.73 -3.07
N ALA A 100 2.90 -9.80 -2.40
CA ALA A 100 1.62 -10.05 -3.05
C ALA A 100 1.28 -8.99 -4.12
N SER A 101 1.57 -7.72 -3.83
CA SER A 101 1.36 -6.64 -4.78
C SER A 101 2.35 -6.70 -5.94
N TYR A 102 3.61 -6.99 -5.67
CA TYR A 102 4.64 -7.10 -6.71
C TYR A 102 4.36 -8.29 -7.64
N ASP A 103 4.13 -9.47 -7.10
CA ASP A 103 3.85 -10.69 -7.87
C ASP A 103 2.59 -10.53 -8.73
N ALA A 104 1.54 -9.90 -8.17
CA ALA A 104 0.33 -9.60 -8.94
C ALA A 104 0.58 -8.57 -10.05
N SER A 105 1.49 -7.61 -9.87
CA SER A 105 1.87 -6.68 -10.94
C SER A 105 2.59 -7.38 -12.08
N VAL A 106 3.46 -8.33 -11.77
CA VAL A 106 4.15 -9.18 -12.76
C VAL A 106 3.13 -10.03 -13.53
N ALA A 107 2.23 -10.70 -12.82
CA ALA A 107 1.19 -11.52 -13.43
C ALA A 107 0.23 -10.73 -14.33
N ALA A 108 0.01 -9.45 -14.02
CA ALA A 108 -0.80 -8.52 -14.81
C ALA A 108 -0.03 -7.89 -15.99
N GLY A 109 1.24 -8.25 -16.23
CA GLY A 109 2.07 -7.66 -17.28
C GLY A 109 2.49 -6.21 -17.04
N SER A 110 2.47 -5.78 -15.78
CA SER A 110 2.79 -4.40 -15.35
C SER A 110 3.83 -4.40 -14.23
N GLU A 111 4.91 -5.14 -14.42
CA GLU A 111 5.96 -5.36 -13.43
C GLU A 111 6.41 -4.04 -12.76
N GLY A 112 6.42 -4.03 -11.43
CA GLY A 112 6.82 -2.88 -10.62
C GLY A 112 5.73 -1.83 -10.43
N ASN A 113 4.60 -1.90 -11.13
CA ASN A 113 3.44 -1.05 -10.88
C ASN A 113 2.63 -1.59 -9.70
N LEU A 114 3.01 -1.17 -8.49
CA LEU A 114 2.36 -1.63 -7.25
C LEU A 114 0.90 -1.18 -7.14
N MET A 115 0.47 -0.14 -7.86
CA MET A 115 -0.94 0.26 -7.88
C MET A 115 -1.80 -0.79 -8.60
N VAL A 116 -1.36 -1.24 -9.77
CA VAL A 116 -2.00 -2.35 -10.49
C VAL A 116 -1.92 -3.62 -9.65
N GLY A 117 -0.75 -3.92 -9.11
CA GLY A 117 -0.51 -5.12 -8.31
C GLY A 117 -1.40 -5.19 -7.06
N ALA A 118 -1.50 -4.13 -6.28
CA ALA A 118 -2.35 -4.10 -5.09
C ALA A 118 -3.84 -4.26 -5.43
N ASN A 119 -4.29 -3.68 -6.55
CA ASN A 119 -5.66 -3.87 -7.03
C ASN A 119 -5.92 -5.32 -7.44
N CYS A 120 -5.03 -5.89 -8.23
CA CYS A 120 -5.14 -7.28 -8.70
C CYS A 120 -5.08 -8.28 -7.54
N ALA A 121 -4.14 -8.11 -6.62
CA ALA A 121 -4.02 -8.99 -5.44
C ALA A 121 -5.28 -8.96 -4.58
N GLY A 122 -5.82 -7.78 -4.30
CA GLY A 122 -7.07 -7.62 -3.55
C GLY A 122 -8.26 -8.24 -4.27
N PHE A 123 -8.40 -7.98 -5.57
CA PHE A 123 -9.46 -8.56 -6.40
C PHE A 123 -9.40 -10.09 -6.43
N LEU A 124 -8.23 -10.66 -6.69
CA LEU A 124 -8.05 -12.11 -6.78
C LEU A 124 -8.43 -12.82 -5.48
N LYS A 125 -8.09 -12.23 -4.34
CA LYS A 125 -8.45 -12.79 -3.03
C LYS A 125 -9.97 -12.88 -2.86
N VAL A 126 -10.70 -11.83 -3.22
CA VAL A 126 -12.16 -11.80 -3.13
C VAL A 126 -12.79 -12.71 -4.18
N ALA A 127 -12.34 -12.64 -5.43
CA ALA A 127 -12.86 -13.45 -6.53
C ALA A 127 -12.70 -14.96 -6.25
N THR A 128 -11.54 -15.38 -5.74
CA THR A 128 -11.29 -16.77 -5.37
C THR A 128 -12.24 -17.23 -4.27
N ALA A 129 -12.48 -16.40 -3.26
CA ALA A 129 -13.44 -16.71 -2.21
C ALA A 129 -14.87 -16.82 -2.76
N MET A 130 -15.28 -15.90 -3.63
CA MET A 130 -16.60 -15.95 -4.28
C MET A 130 -16.77 -17.20 -5.13
N MET A 131 -15.75 -17.59 -5.89
CA MET A 131 -15.81 -18.84 -6.69
C MET A 131 -15.91 -20.07 -5.81
N ALA A 132 -15.22 -20.11 -4.68
CA ALA A 132 -15.27 -21.25 -3.74
C ALA A 132 -16.62 -21.34 -3.02
N GLN A 133 -17.24 -20.22 -2.70
CA GLN A 133 -18.53 -20.16 -2.00
C GLN A 133 -19.74 -20.35 -2.93
N GLY A 134 -19.56 -20.09 -4.22
CA GLY A 134 -20.65 -20.11 -5.19
C GLY A 134 -21.62 -18.93 -5.04
N ILE A 135 -22.74 -19.01 -5.79
CA ILE A 135 -23.80 -18.00 -5.74
C ILE A 135 -24.94 -18.58 -4.90
N THR A 136 -25.30 -17.89 -3.83
CA THR A 136 -26.50 -18.19 -3.03
C THR A 136 -27.66 -17.35 -3.58
N TYR A 137 -28.75 -18.02 -3.97
CA TYR A 137 -30.01 -17.40 -4.38
C TYR A 137 -30.94 -17.25 -3.18
#